data_927ca0d5cbef24e0c9d1209f45b92ce1
#
_entry.id   927ca0d5cbef24e0c9d1209f45b92ce1
#
_cell.length_a   1.000
_cell.length_b   1.000
_cell.length_c   1.000
_cell.angle_alpha   90.00
_cell.angle_beta   90.00
_cell.angle_gamma   90.00
#
_symmetry.space_group_name_H-M   'P 1'
#
loop_
_entity.id
_entity.type
_entity.pdbx_description
1 polymer ?
#
loop_
_entity_poly.entity_id
_entity_poly.type
_entity_poly.pdbx_seq_one_letter_code
_entity_poly.pdbx_strand_id
1 'polypeptide(L)' 'ELPEDRVYIADVIGCRLFNSEGEELGEILDVTPARTDIYTALVGGKQVMFPAAEGVILSVDTSAGKVTVDKKRFEEVALF' A
#
# COMPACT_ATOMS: atom_id res chain seq x y z
N GLU A 1 -14.55 4.02 21.60
CA GLU A 1 -13.13 4.14 21.37
C GLU A 1 -12.61 3.07 20.43
N LEU A 2 -12.02 3.46 19.34
CA LEU A 2 -11.58 2.51 18.33
C LEU A 2 -10.15 2.07 18.58
N PRO A 3 -9.86 0.79 18.43
CA PRO A 3 -8.48 0.35 18.42
C PRO A 3 -7.74 1.01 17.27
N GLU A 4 -6.50 1.36 17.51
CA GLU A 4 -5.75 2.06 16.48
C GLU A 4 -5.53 1.26 15.23
N ASP A 5 -5.41 -0.05 15.38
CA ASP A 5 -5.16 -0.90 14.23
C ASP A 5 -6.37 -1.00 13.31
N ARG A 6 -7.50 -0.49 13.73
CA ARG A 6 -8.71 -0.53 12.91
C ARG A 6 -8.85 0.63 11.98
N VAL A 7 -8.13 1.71 12.24
CA VAL A 7 -8.26 2.89 11.39
C VAL A 7 -7.57 2.71 10.06
N TYR A 8 -6.67 1.76 9.97
CA TYR A 8 -5.76 1.70 8.84
C TYR A 8 -6.42 1.41 7.51
N ILE A 9 -7.42 0.54 7.50
CA ILE A 9 -8.01 0.15 6.22
C ILE A 9 -8.63 1.35 5.53
N ALA A 10 -9.46 2.09 6.23
CA ALA A 10 -10.12 3.25 5.64
C ALA A 10 -9.13 4.38 5.35
N ASP A 11 -8.14 4.55 6.22
CA ASP A 11 -7.18 5.65 6.07
C ASP A 11 -6.18 5.38 4.96
N VAL A 12 -5.90 4.12 4.67
CA VAL A 12 -4.94 3.77 3.63
C VAL A 12 -5.53 3.95 2.25
N ILE A 13 -6.84 3.71 2.11
CA ILE A 13 -7.50 3.90 0.83
C ILE A 13 -7.42 5.38 0.46
N GLY A 14 -6.93 5.66 -0.73
CA GLY A 14 -6.73 7.02 -1.18
C GLY A 14 -5.35 7.58 -0.92
N CYS A 15 -4.53 6.85 -0.17
CA CYS A 15 -3.15 7.26 0.04
C CYS A 15 -2.33 7.09 -1.24
N ARG A 16 -1.30 7.90 -1.36
CA ARG A 16 -0.36 7.78 -2.48
C ARG A 16 0.64 6.69 -2.19
N LEU A 17 0.99 5.97 -3.22
CA LEU A 17 1.95 4.87 -3.12
C LEU A 17 3.30 5.32 -3.63
N PHE A 18 4.33 5.15 -2.81
CA PHE A 18 5.70 5.52 -3.16
C PHE A 18 6.60 4.30 -2.98
N ASN A 19 7.70 4.26 -3.73
CA ASN A 19 8.69 3.21 -3.52
C ASN A 19 9.78 3.70 -2.56
N SER A 20 10.75 2.83 -2.31
CA SER A 20 11.81 3.13 -1.35
C SER A 20 12.75 4.24 -1.84
N GLU A 21 12.65 4.60 -3.10
CA GLU A 21 13.46 5.68 -3.65
C GLU A 21 12.72 7.02 -3.66
N GLY A 22 11.49 7.02 -3.14
CA GLY A 22 10.71 8.25 -3.07
C GLY A 22 9.91 8.56 -4.31
N GLU A 23 9.88 7.66 -5.26
CA GLU A 23 9.11 7.87 -6.48
C GLU A 23 7.64 7.52 -6.24
N GLU A 24 6.76 8.35 -6.73
CA GLU A 24 5.33 8.08 -6.63
C GLU A 24 4.96 7.03 -7.65
N LEU A 25 4.40 5.92 -7.17
CA LEU A 25 3.99 4.82 -8.04
C LEU A 25 2.54 4.96 -8.45
N GLY A 26 1.70 5.39 -7.53
CA GLY A 26 0.28 5.48 -7.83
C GLY A 26 -0.51 5.79 -6.58
N GLU A 27 -1.71 5.22 -6.52
CA GLU A 27 -2.64 5.51 -5.44
C GLU A 27 -3.29 4.21 -4.97
N ILE A 28 -3.48 4.09 -3.66
CA ILE A 28 -4.15 2.93 -3.09
C ILE A 28 -5.65 3.06 -3.34
N LEU A 29 -6.21 2.08 -4.03
CA LEU A 29 -7.63 2.07 -4.36
C LEU A 29 -8.45 1.32 -3.33
N ASP A 30 -7.90 0.24 -2.78
CA ASP A 30 -8.66 -0.61 -1.88
C ASP A 30 -7.71 -1.47 -1.07
N VAL A 31 -8.24 -2.04 0.00
CA VAL A 31 -7.52 -2.99 0.83
C VAL A 31 -8.46 -4.15 1.12
N THR A 32 -8.02 -5.35 0.82
CA THR A 32 -8.80 -6.55 1.09
C THR A 32 -8.22 -7.23 2.32
N PRO A 33 -8.96 -7.30 3.43
CA PRO A 33 -8.47 -7.97 4.63
C PRO A 33 -8.30 -9.45 4.38
N ALA A 34 -7.18 -9.97 4.82
CA ALA A 34 -6.88 -11.38 4.67
C ALA A 34 -5.85 -11.70 5.74
N ARG A 35 -5.31 -12.92 5.68
CA ARG A 35 -4.23 -13.27 6.58
C ARG A 35 -3.08 -12.30 6.42
N THR A 36 -2.74 -11.98 5.18
CA THR A 36 -1.90 -10.84 4.85
C THR A 36 -2.75 -9.93 4.00
N ASP A 37 -2.96 -8.70 4.44
CA ASP A 37 -3.83 -7.79 3.71
C ASP A 37 -3.33 -7.62 2.28
N ILE A 38 -4.26 -7.55 1.35
CA ILE A 38 -3.93 -7.34 -0.06
C ILE A 38 -4.32 -5.92 -0.42
N TYR A 39 -3.35 -5.15 -0.83
CA TYR A 39 -3.56 -3.78 -1.26
C TYR A 39 -3.77 -3.75 -2.76
N THR A 40 -4.76 -2.99 -3.19
CA THR A 40 -5.01 -2.74 -4.60
C THR A 40 -4.66 -1.29 -4.87
N ALA A 41 -3.80 -1.08 -5.85
CA ALA A 41 -3.34 0.26 -6.18
C ALA A 41 -3.40 0.50 -7.67
N LEU A 42 -3.55 1.77 -8.04
CA LEU A 42 -3.47 2.17 -9.44
C LEU A 42 -2.05 2.63 -9.71
N VAL A 43 -1.34 1.92 -10.56
CA VAL A 43 0.06 2.21 -10.86
C VAL A 43 0.22 2.28 -12.37
N GLY A 44 0.61 3.46 -12.86
CA GLY A 44 0.84 3.63 -14.28
C GLY A 44 -0.40 3.38 -15.14
N GLY A 45 -1.58 3.65 -14.60
CA GLY A 45 -2.83 3.40 -15.30
C GLY A 45 -3.32 1.98 -15.21
N LYS A 46 -2.65 1.13 -14.46
CA LYS A 46 -3.04 -0.26 -14.29
C LYS A 46 -3.34 -0.55 -12.84
N GLN A 47 -4.30 -1.43 -12.63
CA GLN A 47 -4.66 -1.86 -11.29
C GLN A 47 -3.70 -2.98 -10.89
N VAL A 48 -3.01 -2.79 -9.77
CA VAL A 48 -1.98 -3.70 -9.30
C VAL A 48 -2.36 -4.15 -7.90
N MET A 49 -2.17 -5.43 -7.62
CA MET A 49 -2.44 -5.99 -6.30
C MET A 49 -1.13 -6.53 -5.72
N PHE A 50 -0.94 -6.29 -4.43
CA PHE A 50 0.26 -6.79 -3.77
C PHE A 50 -0.04 -7.01 -2.29
N PRO A 51 0.65 -7.99 -1.66
CA PRO A 51 0.44 -8.24 -0.25
C PRO A 51 1.12 -7.18 0.61
N ALA A 52 0.47 -6.80 1.69
CA ALA A 52 1.03 -5.85 2.65
C ALA A 52 1.91 -6.60 3.65
N ALA A 53 2.87 -7.34 3.15
CA ALA A 53 3.72 -8.19 3.96
C ALA A 53 4.92 -7.40 4.47
N GLU A 54 5.49 -7.91 5.54
CA GLU A 54 6.74 -7.37 6.06
C GLU A 54 7.80 -7.46 4.98
N GLY A 55 8.56 -6.38 4.80
CA GLY A 55 9.54 -6.34 3.73
C GLY A 55 9.02 -5.77 2.44
N VAL A 56 7.70 -5.83 2.22
CA VAL A 56 7.09 -5.15 1.09
C VAL A 56 6.67 -3.75 1.49
N ILE A 57 5.95 -3.64 2.59
CA ILE A 57 5.53 -2.35 3.12
C ILE A 57 6.60 -1.84 4.07
N LEU A 58 7.21 -0.72 3.73
CA LEU A 58 8.24 -0.12 4.56
C LEU A 58 7.63 0.82 5.58
N SER A 59 6.63 1.61 5.16
CA SER A 59 6.00 2.52 6.09
C SER A 59 4.63 2.91 5.58
N VAL A 60 3.73 3.20 6.51
CA VAL A 60 2.39 3.68 6.21
C VAL A 60 2.20 4.95 7.03
N ASP A 61 1.98 6.06 6.35
CA ASP A 61 1.78 7.34 7.01
C ASP A 61 0.42 7.88 6.56
N THR A 62 -0.61 7.54 7.32
CA THR A 62 -1.96 7.97 6.97
C THR A 62 -2.15 9.46 7.18
N SER A 63 -1.37 10.06 8.08
CA SER A 63 -1.43 11.51 8.28
C SER A 63 -0.95 12.26 7.06
N ALA A 64 0.06 11.74 6.39
CA ALA A 64 0.56 12.36 5.18
C ALA A 64 -0.11 11.81 3.93
N GLY A 65 -0.93 10.77 4.08
CA GLY A 65 -1.55 10.11 2.93
C GLY A 65 -0.54 9.39 2.07
N LYS A 66 0.40 8.70 2.71
CA LYS A 66 1.56 8.15 1.99
C LYS A 66 1.85 6.73 2.46
N VAL A 67 2.01 5.84 1.51
CA VAL A 67 2.43 4.46 1.77
C VAL A 67 3.72 4.22 1.01
N THR A 68 4.74 3.73 1.69
CA THR A 68 6.03 3.47 1.08
C THR A 68 6.28 1.97 1.03
N VAL A 69 6.67 1.49 -0.13
CA VAL A 69 6.96 0.07 -0.34
C VAL A 69 8.41 -0.09 -0.76
N ASP A 70 8.96 -1.27 -0.53
CA ASP A 70 10.28 -1.60 -1.02
C ASP A 70 10.21 -1.81 -2.52
N LYS A 71 10.99 -1.05 -3.27
CA LYS A 71 10.92 -1.08 -4.73
C LYS A 71 11.11 -2.48 -5.28
N LYS A 72 12.16 -3.15 -4.82
CA LYS A 72 12.50 -4.46 -5.34
C LYS A 72 11.45 -5.50 -4.97
N ARG A 73 11.04 -5.50 -3.70
CA ARG A 73 10.02 -6.45 -3.26
C ARG A 73 8.70 -6.20 -3.93
N PHE A 74 8.34 -4.93 -4.08
CA PHE A 74 7.09 -4.59 -4.73
C PHE A 74 7.06 -5.14 -6.16
N GLU A 75 8.16 -4.99 -6.88
CA GLU A 75 8.23 -5.48 -8.24
C GLU A 75 8.16 -7.00 -8.32
N GLU A 76 8.63 -7.68 -7.27
CA GLU A 76 8.59 -9.14 -7.25
C GLU A 76 7.20 -9.68 -6.96
N VAL A 77 6.43 -9.00 -6.13
CA VAL A 77 5.16 -9.55 -5.66
C VAL A 77 3.95 -8.91 -6.28
N ALA A 78 4.11 -7.77 -6.93
CA ALA A 78 2.96 -7.08 -7.51
C ALA A 78 2.43 -7.84 -8.72
N LEU A 79 1.12 -7.90 -8.83
CA LEU A 79 0.46 -8.54 -9.96
C LEU A 79 -0.04 -7.44 -10.89
N PHE A 80 0.63 -7.31 -11.98
CA PHE A 80 0.28 -6.28 -12.95
C PHE A 80 -0.70 -6.77 -14.00
#